data_205fcfd9b058a557b8ca1d6aef9a1c09
#
_entry.id   205fcfd9b058a557b8ca1d6aef9a1c09
#
_cell.length_a   1.000
_cell.length_b   1.000
_cell.length_c   1.000
_cell.angle_alpha   90.00
_cell.angle_beta   90.00
_cell.angle_gamma   90.00
#
_symmetry.space_group_name_H-M   'P 1'
#
loop_
_entity.id
_entity.type
_entity.pdbx_description
1 polymer ?
#
loop_
_entity_poly.entity_id
_entity_poly.type
_entity_poly.pdbx_seq_one_letter_code
_entity_poly.pdbx_strand_id
1 'polypeptide(L)'
;MKDQSPSTIKVLYSENLPVEYNNQSTFLQWFPKVALYPSFLKSHSRLIFLILFSFFLIFTGLDDTVLQLDEGADTFVSTTILKNGYPKHSDGTNYTMPYADIYDGIFVYRTWIPYYLQSASLLVFGQNTFSARLPFAIIGIFSIWGIYSFTLRWTNQKNIAFFASLLLATSIPALLYFRTARYIAIPILLTPLLLKFYITIFDKEKWNPIPLTVVSIIYFHTMYVEFAGLIIGILIHL
;
A
#
# COMPACT_ATOMS: atom_id res chain seq x y z
N MET A 1 2.00 78.41 5.80
CA MET A 1 2.85 77.39 5.61
C MET A 1 2.93 76.68 6.92
N LYS A 2 2.30 75.52 7.03
CA LYS A 2 2.04 74.83 8.28
C LYS A 2 3.00 73.70 8.48
N ASP A 3 3.68 73.81 9.57
CA ASP A 3 4.55 72.85 10.23
C ASP A 3 3.71 71.66 10.72
N GLN A 4 4.13 70.41 10.40
CA GLN A 4 3.58 69.23 11.03
C GLN A 4 4.72 68.37 11.55
N SER A 5 4.83 68.36 12.87
CA SER A 5 5.75 67.55 13.64
C SER A 5 5.36 66.05 13.64
N PRO A 6 6.30 65.14 13.74
CA PRO A 6 6.01 63.70 13.78
C PRO A 6 5.54 63.25 15.15
N SER A 7 4.49 62.43 15.18
CA SER A 7 3.89 61.84 16.37
C SER A 7 4.80 60.74 16.97
N THR A 8 5.15 60.96 18.22
CA THR A 8 5.94 60.03 19.07
C THR A 8 5.09 58.77 19.40
N ILE A 9 5.56 57.62 19.01
CA ILE A 9 5.00 56.34 19.44
C ILE A 9 5.50 56.06 20.87
N LYS A 10 4.59 56.11 21.86
CA LYS A 10 4.87 55.64 23.21
C LYS A 10 4.79 54.11 23.24
N VAL A 11 5.91 53.45 23.45
CA VAL A 11 5.99 52.06 23.83
C VAL A 11 5.70 51.94 25.32
N LEU A 12 4.55 51.37 25.66
CA LEU A 12 4.20 51.01 27.04
C LEU A 12 4.87 49.68 27.38
N TYR A 13 5.90 49.68 28.15
CA TYR A 13 6.40 48.52 28.89
C TYR A 13 5.45 48.24 30.05
N SER A 14 4.77 47.09 30.02
CA SER A 14 4.10 46.57 31.22
C SER A 14 5.04 45.55 31.86
N GLU A 15 5.59 45.92 32.99
CA GLU A 15 6.30 45.05 33.93
C GLU A 15 5.31 44.11 34.63
N ASN A 16 5.81 42.88 34.91
CA ASN A 16 5.25 41.91 35.85
C ASN A 16 4.08 41.07 35.42
N LEU A 17 4.39 39.97 34.67
CA LEU A 17 3.62 38.74 34.74
C LEU A 17 4.52 37.65 35.34
N PRO A 18 4.07 36.86 36.33
CA PRO A 18 4.83 35.75 36.88
C PRO A 18 4.94 34.66 35.83
N VAL A 19 6.15 34.21 35.52
CA VAL A 19 6.43 33.06 34.68
C VAL A 19 6.06 31.81 35.51
N GLU A 20 4.87 31.29 35.25
CA GLU A 20 4.45 29.97 35.76
C GLU A 20 5.17 28.89 34.96
N TYR A 21 6.21 28.32 35.55
CA TYR A 21 6.98 27.21 34.98
C TYR A 21 6.14 25.92 35.08
N ASN A 22 5.29 25.68 34.10
CA ASN A 22 4.53 24.42 33.99
C ASN A 22 5.44 23.34 33.38
N ASN A 23 6.07 22.61 34.27
CA ASN A 23 7.00 21.50 33.96
C ASN A 23 6.21 20.24 33.66
N GLN A 24 5.46 20.25 32.56
CA GLN A 24 4.89 19.03 31.97
C GLN A 24 5.63 18.71 30.70
N SER A 25 6.20 17.52 30.70
CA SER A 25 7.06 16.88 29.72
C SER A 25 6.76 17.25 28.24
N THR A 26 7.66 18.00 27.65
CA THR A 26 7.68 18.45 26.25
C THR A 26 7.76 17.32 25.23
N PHE A 27 7.89 16.07 25.66
CA PHE A 27 8.00 14.91 24.77
C PHE A 27 6.66 14.49 24.16
N LEU A 28 5.53 14.70 24.84
CA LEU A 28 4.21 14.31 24.33
C LEU A 28 3.58 15.32 23.35
N GLN A 29 4.16 16.49 23.18
CA GLN A 29 3.65 17.51 22.25
C GLN A 29 4.01 17.23 20.77
N TRP A 30 4.95 16.31 20.51
CA TRP A 30 5.38 15.93 19.16
C TRP A 30 4.49 14.87 18.50
N PHE A 31 3.64 14.21 19.28
CA PHE A 31 2.63 13.34 18.68
C PHE A 31 1.39 14.18 18.37
N PRO A 32 0.99 14.30 17.09
CA PRO A 32 -0.30 14.89 16.78
C PRO A 32 -1.33 14.13 17.60
N LYS A 33 -2.09 14.82 18.47
CA LYS A 33 -3.27 14.24 19.10
C LYS A 33 -4.16 13.79 17.97
N VAL A 34 -4.12 12.50 17.62
CA VAL A 34 -5.11 11.87 16.76
C VAL A 34 -6.38 11.78 17.60
N ALA A 35 -6.99 12.95 17.82
CA ALA A 35 -8.34 13.00 18.28
C ALA A 35 -9.16 12.39 17.13
N LEU A 36 -9.62 11.16 17.34
CA LEU A 36 -10.65 10.54 16.51
C LEU A 36 -11.88 11.45 16.62
N TYR A 37 -11.90 12.51 15.81
CA TYR A 37 -13.02 13.43 15.77
C TYR A 37 -14.25 12.61 15.34
N PRO A 38 -15.37 12.67 16.10
CA PRO A 38 -16.62 11.96 15.73
C PRO A 38 -17.08 12.30 14.31
N SER A 39 -16.77 13.50 13.82
CA SER A 39 -17.02 13.94 12.45
C SER A 39 -16.20 13.18 11.41
N PHE A 40 -14.95 12.83 11.69
CA PHE A 40 -14.10 12.02 10.79
C PHE A 40 -14.65 10.61 10.65
N LEU A 41 -14.99 9.95 11.76
CA LEU A 41 -15.61 8.62 11.77
C LEU A 41 -16.93 8.61 11.00
N LYS A 42 -17.80 9.62 11.22
CA LYS A 42 -19.06 9.72 10.50
C LYS A 42 -18.88 9.95 8.99
N SER A 43 -17.90 10.75 8.61
CA SER A 43 -17.59 11.02 7.19
C SER A 43 -17.01 9.81 6.46
N HIS A 44 -16.30 8.90 7.15
CA HIS A 44 -15.60 7.74 6.56
C HIS A 44 -16.18 6.39 7.01
N SER A 45 -17.34 6.40 7.69
CA SER A 45 -17.94 5.19 8.28
C SER A 45 -18.12 4.06 7.26
N ARG A 46 -18.50 4.37 6.03
CA ARG A 46 -18.68 3.39 4.94
C ARG A 46 -17.37 2.74 4.53
N LEU A 47 -16.29 3.51 4.43
CA LEU A 47 -14.98 2.99 4.11
C LEU A 47 -14.44 2.14 5.26
N ILE A 48 -14.60 2.58 6.50
CA ILE A 48 -14.19 1.83 7.69
C ILE A 48 -14.95 0.51 7.75
N PHE A 49 -16.27 0.52 7.52
CA PHE A 49 -17.06 -0.70 7.42
C PHE A 49 -16.51 -1.66 6.35
N LEU A 50 -16.23 -1.17 5.14
CA LEU A 50 -15.67 -1.98 4.05
C LEU A 50 -14.32 -2.60 4.43
N ILE A 51 -13.44 -1.82 5.04
CA ILE A 51 -12.12 -2.30 5.48
C ILE A 51 -12.27 -3.41 6.54
N LEU A 52 -13.12 -3.21 7.54
CA LEU A 52 -13.38 -4.21 8.60
C LEU A 52 -14.05 -5.46 8.04
N PHE A 53 -15.02 -5.30 7.15
CA PHE A 53 -15.70 -6.40 6.47
C PHE A 53 -14.71 -7.21 5.60
N SER A 54 -13.87 -6.51 4.81
CA SER A 54 -12.86 -7.15 3.99
C SER A 54 -11.78 -7.84 4.82
N PHE A 55 -11.39 -7.23 5.94
CA PHE A 55 -10.47 -7.86 6.88
C PHE A 55 -11.03 -9.19 7.37
N PHE A 56 -12.28 -9.21 7.81
CA PHE A 56 -12.93 -10.45 8.23
C PHE A 56 -12.93 -11.52 7.13
N LEU A 57 -13.33 -11.16 5.89
CA LEU A 57 -13.38 -12.11 4.77
C LEU A 57 -12.00 -12.63 4.36
N ILE A 58 -10.97 -11.80 4.40
CA ILE A 58 -9.63 -12.15 3.94
C ILE A 58 -8.86 -12.94 5.01
N PHE A 59 -8.97 -12.55 6.29
CA PHE A 59 -8.14 -13.12 7.35
C PHE A 59 -8.76 -14.34 8.05
N THR A 60 -10.10 -14.53 7.99
CA THR A 60 -10.72 -15.70 8.59
C THR A 60 -10.24 -16.97 7.92
N GLY A 61 -9.59 -17.87 8.68
CA GLY A 61 -9.05 -19.13 8.19
C GLY A 61 -7.96 -18.96 7.12
N LEU A 62 -7.10 -17.97 7.26
CA LEU A 62 -6.03 -17.70 6.27
C LEU A 62 -5.01 -18.84 6.22
N ASP A 63 -4.85 -19.59 7.28
CA ASP A 63 -3.91 -20.71 7.46
C ASP A 63 -4.58 -22.09 7.55
N ASP A 64 -5.92 -22.19 7.39
CA ASP A 64 -6.66 -23.45 7.51
C ASP A 64 -6.28 -24.51 6.47
N THR A 65 -5.71 -24.08 5.34
CA THR A 65 -5.33 -24.97 4.24
C THR A 65 -3.84 -24.91 3.98
N VAL A 66 -3.24 -26.05 3.62
CA VAL A 66 -1.84 -26.12 3.17
C VAL A 66 -1.63 -25.25 1.93
N LEU A 67 -0.38 -24.84 1.69
CA LEU A 67 -0.01 -24.12 0.47
C LEU A 67 -0.28 -25.00 -0.75
N GLN A 68 -1.01 -24.47 -1.73
CA GLN A 68 -1.24 -25.14 -3.00
C GLN A 68 0.06 -25.22 -3.81
N LEU A 69 0.08 -26.04 -4.86
CA LEU A 69 1.28 -26.31 -5.66
C LEU A 69 2.06 -25.03 -6.04
N ASP A 70 1.36 -24.07 -6.63
CA ASP A 70 1.98 -22.81 -7.07
C ASP A 70 2.38 -21.90 -5.90
N GLU A 71 1.58 -21.85 -4.81
CA GLU A 71 1.92 -21.13 -3.60
C GLU A 71 3.15 -21.73 -2.92
N GLY A 72 3.23 -23.06 -2.89
CA GLY A 72 4.38 -23.79 -2.34
C GLY A 72 5.65 -23.46 -3.12
N ALA A 73 5.60 -23.48 -4.46
CA ALA A 73 6.74 -23.13 -5.30
C ALA A 73 7.19 -21.68 -5.11
N ASP A 74 6.25 -20.72 -5.11
CA ASP A 74 6.56 -19.30 -4.88
C ASP A 74 7.11 -19.08 -3.46
N THR A 75 6.54 -19.74 -2.45
CA THR A 75 7.02 -19.67 -1.06
C THR A 75 8.41 -20.29 -0.93
N PHE A 76 8.67 -21.40 -1.59
CA PHE A 76 10.00 -22.02 -1.60
C PHE A 76 11.06 -21.05 -2.16
N VAL A 77 10.80 -20.39 -3.29
CA VAL A 77 11.68 -19.35 -3.85
C VAL A 77 11.92 -18.24 -2.82
N SER A 78 10.90 -17.81 -2.11
CA SER A 78 11.01 -16.79 -1.06
C SER A 78 11.87 -17.28 0.14
N THR A 79 11.81 -18.56 0.49
CA THR A 79 12.69 -19.13 1.55
C THR A 79 14.16 -19.19 1.14
N THR A 80 14.45 -19.35 -0.16
CA THR A 80 15.84 -19.34 -0.63
C THR A 80 16.48 -17.95 -0.48
N ILE A 81 15.70 -16.87 -0.51
CA ILE A 81 16.17 -15.51 -0.24
C ILE A 81 16.71 -15.39 1.19
N LEU A 82 16.05 -16.03 2.17
CA LEU A 82 16.51 -16.01 3.57
C LEU A 82 17.90 -16.63 3.76
N LYS A 83 18.26 -17.60 2.90
CA LYS A 83 19.56 -18.29 2.94
C LYS A 83 20.62 -17.60 2.10
N ASN A 84 20.27 -17.10 0.92
CA ASN A 84 21.22 -16.67 -0.11
C ASN A 84 21.21 -15.15 -0.35
N GLY A 85 20.21 -14.42 0.15
CA GLY A 85 20.00 -12.98 -0.14
C GLY A 85 19.32 -12.70 -1.49
N TYR A 86 19.16 -13.72 -2.35
CA TYR A 86 18.50 -13.60 -3.66
C TYR A 86 17.71 -14.89 -3.98
N PRO A 87 16.70 -14.82 -4.87
CA PRO A 87 15.83 -15.97 -5.16
C PRO A 87 16.53 -17.03 -6.00
N LYS A 88 16.41 -18.29 -5.59
CA LYS A 88 16.94 -19.46 -6.29
C LYS A 88 15.85 -20.48 -6.61
N HIS A 89 16.10 -21.30 -7.63
CA HIS A 89 15.29 -22.46 -7.99
C HIS A 89 15.49 -23.66 -7.09
N SER A 90 16.63 -23.74 -6.42
CA SER A 90 17.01 -24.86 -5.59
C SER A 90 17.66 -24.40 -4.28
N ASP A 91 17.46 -25.18 -3.24
CA ASP A 91 18.17 -25.04 -1.96
C ASP A 91 19.33 -26.08 -1.81
N GLY A 92 19.63 -26.80 -2.87
CA GLY A 92 20.58 -27.89 -2.92
C GLY A 92 19.96 -29.29 -2.76
N THR A 93 18.71 -29.38 -2.29
CA THR A 93 17.98 -30.65 -2.08
C THR A 93 16.65 -30.67 -2.86
N ASN A 94 15.93 -29.56 -2.80
CA ASN A 94 14.64 -29.39 -3.46
C ASN A 94 14.74 -28.47 -4.67
N TYR A 95 13.83 -28.64 -5.63
CA TYR A 95 13.77 -27.86 -6.88
C TYR A 95 12.36 -27.37 -7.13
N THR A 96 12.21 -26.15 -7.63
CA THR A 96 10.94 -25.65 -8.14
C THR A 96 10.67 -26.11 -9.58
N MET A 97 11.73 -26.41 -10.35
CA MET A 97 11.67 -26.84 -11.75
C MET A 97 12.83 -27.78 -12.09
N PRO A 98 12.64 -28.72 -13.05
CA PRO A 98 13.65 -29.72 -13.44
C PRO A 98 14.91 -29.14 -14.09
N TYR A 99 14.93 -27.88 -14.49
CA TYR A 99 16.07 -27.20 -15.14
C TYR A 99 16.70 -26.13 -14.25
N ALA A 100 16.81 -26.39 -12.95
CA ALA A 100 17.28 -25.45 -11.95
C ALA A 100 18.73 -24.97 -12.15
N ASP A 101 19.53 -25.66 -12.97
CA ASP A 101 20.96 -25.35 -13.20
C ASP A 101 21.19 -24.23 -14.23
N ILE A 102 20.14 -23.83 -14.95
CA ILE A 102 20.21 -22.69 -15.86
C ILE A 102 20.39 -21.41 -15.02
N TYR A 103 21.29 -20.53 -15.45
CA TYR A 103 21.61 -19.26 -14.74
C TYR A 103 22.14 -19.45 -13.31
N ASP A 104 22.98 -20.44 -13.06
CA ASP A 104 23.56 -20.74 -11.73
C ASP A 104 22.50 -20.96 -10.63
N GLY A 105 21.36 -21.48 -11.03
CA GLY A 105 20.21 -21.73 -10.13
C GLY A 105 19.44 -20.48 -9.73
N ILE A 106 19.72 -19.30 -10.30
CA ILE A 106 19.00 -18.04 -10.01
C ILE A 106 17.60 -18.12 -10.60
N PHE A 107 16.60 -17.71 -9.82
CA PHE A 107 15.21 -17.64 -10.26
C PHE A 107 14.98 -16.39 -11.15
N VAL A 108 14.72 -16.61 -12.45
CA VAL A 108 14.58 -15.55 -13.45
C VAL A 108 13.22 -15.51 -14.15
N TYR A 109 12.30 -16.43 -13.80
CA TYR A 109 11.01 -16.55 -14.50
C TYR A 109 10.00 -15.45 -14.18
N ARG A 110 10.18 -14.76 -13.06
CA ARG A 110 9.31 -13.65 -12.61
C ARG A 110 10.13 -12.57 -11.94
N THR A 111 9.52 -11.41 -11.81
CA THR A 111 10.09 -10.28 -11.06
C THR A 111 10.20 -10.59 -9.57
N TRP A 112 11.16 -9.97 -8.88
CA TRP A 112 11.57 -10.41 -7.54
C TRP A 112 10.84 -9.74 -6.38
N ILE A 113 10.17 -8.58 -6.59
CA ILE A 113 9.50 -7.84 -5.51
C ILE A 113 8.55 -8.72 -4.69
N PRO A 114 7.66 -9.53 -5.30
CA PRO A 114 6.74 -10.37 -4.53
C PRO A 114 7.46 -11.35 -3.60
N TYR A 115 8.58 -11.92 -4.05
CA TYR A 115 9.35 -12.88 -3.26
C TYR A 115 10.10 -12.23 -2.10
N TYR A 116 10.66 -11.03 -2.27
CA TYR A 116 11.26 -10.28 -1.16
C TYR A 116 10.22 -9.85 -0.13
N LEU A 117 9.03 -9.44 -0.57
CA LEU A 117 7.93 -9.09 0.32
C LEU A 117 7.49 -10.30 1.16
N GLN A 118 7.34 -11.45 0.52
CA GLN A 118 7.00 -12.70 1.20
C GLN A 118 8.14 -13.17 2.12
N SER A 119 9.39 -13.10 1.67
CA SER A 119 10.57 -13.44 2.45
C SER A 119 10.66 -12.60 3.73
N ALA A 120 10.38 -11.30 3.67
CA ALA A 120 10.34 -10.43 4.85
C ALA A 120 9.28 -10.89 5.86
N SER A 121 8.09 -11.32 5.39
CA SER A 121 7.04 -11.86 6.26
C SER A 121 7.48 -13.19 6.89
N LEU A 122 8.08 -14.09 6.12
CA LEU A 122 8.60 -15.37 6.61
C LEU A 122 9.72 -15.19 7.64
N LEU A 123 10.55 -14.15 7.49
CA LEU A 123 11.61 -13.81 8.42
C LEU A 123 11.06 -13.36 9.78
N VAL A 124 10.01 -12.53 9.77
CA VAL A 124 9.45 -11.92 10.99
C VAL A 124 8.53 -12.88 11.73
N PHE A 125 7.67 -13.60 11.02
CA PHE A 125 6.60 -14.43 11.60
C PHE A 125 6.86 -15.94 11.53
N GLY A 126 8.04 -16.35 11.02
CA GLY A 126 8.40 -17.75 10.86
C GLY A 126 7.89 -18.35 9.54
N GLN A 127 8.43 -19.53 9.20
CA GLN A 127 8.12 -20.22 7.95
C GLN A 127 6.86 -21.09 8.10
N ASN A 128 5.68 -20.51 7.88
CA ASN A 128 4.39 -21.17 7.95
C ASN A 128 3.41 -20.59 6.91
N THR A 129 2.26 -21.24 6.74
CA THR A 129 1.24 -20.85 5.75
C THR A 129 0.71 -19.44 5.99
N PHE A 130 0.45 -19.07 7.25
CA PHE A 130 0.00 -17.72 7.59
C PHE A 130 1.00 -16.67 7.13
N SER A 131 2.27 -16.82 7.49
CA SER A 131 3.33 -15.87 7.13
C SER A 131 3.53 -15.76 5.63
N ALA A 132 3.37 -16.85 4.88
CA ALA A 132 3.46 -16.85 3.43
C ALA A 132 2.34 -16.04 2.77
N ARG A 133 1.12 -16.09 3.30
CA ARG A 133 -0.07 -15.40 2.78
C ARG A 133 -0.26 -13.99 3.31
N LEU A 134 0.25 -13.69 4.49
CA LEU A 134 0.04 -12.42 5.20
C LEU A 134 0.31 -11.17 4.36
N PRO A 135 1.42 -11.02 3.62
CA PRO A 135 1.66 -9.80 2.84
C PRO A 135 0.62 -9.60 1.74
N PHE A 136 0.15 -10.67 1.11
CA PHE A 136 -0.87 -10.60 0.05
C PHE A 136 -2.26 -10.30 0.63
N ALA A 137 -2.58 -10.81 1.81
CA ALA A 137 -3.79 -10.48 2.56
C ALA A 137 -3.84 -8.99 2.94
N ILE A 138 -2.72 -8.44 3.42
CA ILE A 138 -2.59 -7.00 3.70
C ILE A 138 -2.75 -6.18 2.42
N ILE A 139 -2.14 -6.59 1.32
CA ILE A 139 -2.30 -5.95 0.01
C ILE A 139 -3.77 -5.99 -0.43
N GLY A 140 -4.49 -7.09 -0.17
CA GLY A 140 -5.92 -7.19 -0.42
C GLY A 140 -6.72 -6.09 0.28
N ILE A 141 -6.45 -5.83 1.56
CA ILE A 141 -7.08 -4.72 2.29
C ILE A 141 -6.79 -3.38 1.64
N PHE A 142 -5.52 -3.13 1.30
CA PHE A 142 -5.15 -1.90 0.61
C PHE A 142 -5.75 -1.80 -0.80
N SER A 143 -6.04 -2.91 -1.47
CA SER A 143 -6.73 -2.93 -2.78
C SER A 143 -8.16 -2.41 -2.68
N ILE A 144 -8.88 -2.75 -1.61
CA ILE A 144 -10.23 -2.22 -1.35
C ILE A 144 -10.18 -0.69 -1.15
N TRP A 145 -9.20 -0.20 -0.39
CA TRP A 145 -8.97 1.24 -0.25
C TRP A 145 -8.52 1.88 -1.58
N GLY A 146 -7.67 1.21 -2.35
CA GLY A 146 -7.15 1.68 -3.63
C GLY A 146 -8.28 1.93 -4.64
N ILE A 147 -9.18 0.94 -4.83
CA ILE A 147 -10.31 1.07 -5.76
C ILE A 147 -11.30 2.14 -5.28
N TYR A 148 -11.57 2.23 -3.96
CA TYR A 148 -12.38 3.30 -3.39
C TYR A 148 -11.81 4.67 -3.72
N SER A 149 -10.52 4.84 -3.47
CA SER A 149 -9.80 6.10 -3.64
C SER A 149 -9.71 6.54 -5.12
N PHE A 150 -9.48 5.59 -6.03
CA PHE A 150 -9.50 5.82 -7.47
C PHE A 150 -10.89 6.20 -7.95
N THR A 151 -11.91 5.40 -7.63
CA THR A 151 -13.28 5.62 -8.09
C THR A 151 -13.83 6.93 -7.54
N LEU A 152 -13.53 7.28 -6.29
CA LEU A 152 -13.92 8.56 -5.71
C LEU A 152 -13.25 9.74 -6.45
N ARG A 153 -11.97 9.61 -6.80
CA ARG A 153 -11.23 10.63 -7.55
C ARG A 153 -11.80 10.82 -8.95
N TRP A 154 -12.19 9.72 -9.60
CA TRP A 154 -12.69 9.73 -10.97
C TRP A 154 -14.12 10.25 -11.08
N THR A 155 -15.01 9.77 -10.21
CA THR A 155 -16.46 10.07 -10.31
C THR A 155 -16.91 11.19 -9.40
N ASN A 156 -16.12 11.54 -8.39
CA ASN A 156 -16.48 12.45 -7.28
C ASN A 156 -17.75 12.01 -6.52
N GLN A 157 -18.11 10.71 -6.58
CA GLN A 157 -19.34 10.17 -5.97
C GLN A 157 -19.01 9.07 -4.96
N LYS A 158 -19.26 9.35 -3.67
CA LYS A 158 -19.00 8.41 -2.56
C LYS A 158 -19.78 7.10 -2.68
N ASN A 159 -20.99 7.13 -3.23
CA ASN A 159 -21.81 5.94 -3.40
C ASN A 159 -21.21 5.00 -4.46
N ILE A 160 -20.78 5.55 -5.60
CA ILE A 160 -20.13 4.75 -6.67
C ILE A 160 -18.84 4.15 -6.14
N ALA A 161 -18.00 4.93 -5.43
CA ALA A 161 -16.78 4.44 -4.82
C ALA A 161 -17.05 3.32 -3.80
N PHE A 162 -18.09 3.45 -2.98
CA PHE A 162 -18.49 2.40 -2.04
C PHE A 162 -18.89 1.10 -2.74
N PHE A 163 -19.77 1.17 -3.75
CA PHE A 163 -20.22 -0.03 -4.46
C PHE A 163 -19.11 -0.68 -5.28
N ALA A 164 -18.22 0.10 -5.92
CA ALA A 164 -17.07 -0.43 -6.62
C ALA A 164 -16.14 -1.22 -5.66
N SER A 165 -15.90 -0.67 -4.48
CA SER A 165 -15.07 -1.33 -3.45
C SER A 165 -15.77 -2.55 -2.85
N LEU A 166 -17.08 -2.49 -2.65
CA LEU A 166 -17.88 -3.62 -2.16
C LEU A 166 -17.86 -4.78 -3.16
N LEU A 167 -18.00 -4.49 -4.45
CA LEU A 167 -17.91 -5.51 -5.51
C LEU A 167 -16.53 -6.19 -5.52
N LEU A 168 -15.45 -5.43 -5.35
CA LEU A 168 -14.11 -6.02 -5.24
C LEU A 168 -13.98 -6.85 -3.95
N ALA A 169 -14.46 -6.34 -2.82
CA ALA A 169 -14.40 -7.02 -1.52
C ALA A 169 -15.16 -8.35 -1.48
N THR A 170 -16.23 -8.47 -2.27
CA THR A 170 -17.06 -9.69 -2.36
C THR A 170 -16.76 -10.53 -3.60
N SER A 171 -15.85 -10.10 -4.46
CA SER A 171 -15.43 -10.83 -5.66
C SER A 171 -14.69 -12.10 -5.28
N ILE A 172 -15.24 -13.26 -5.64
CA ILE A 172 -14.61 -14.56 -5.35
C ILE A 172 -13.20 -14.65 -5.94
N PRO A 173 -12.92 -14.27 -7.20
CA PRO A 173 -11.56 -14.27 -7.73
C PRO A 173 -10.61 -13.35 -6.96
N ALA A 174 -11.06 -12.16 -6.59
CA ALA A 174 -10.23 -11.23 -5.82
C ALA A 174 -9.90 -11.78 -4.42
N LEU A 175 -10.92 -12.29 -3.70
CA LEU A 175 -10.74 -12.93 -2.39
C LEU A 175 -9.77 -14.12 -2.48
N LEU A 176 -9.87 -14.93 -3.53
CA LEU A 176 -8.95 -16.05 -3.75
C LEU A 176 -7.51 -15.55 -3.83
N TYR A 177 -7.22 -14.52 -4.64
CA TYR A 177 -5.87 -13.97 -4.77
C TYR A 177 -5.38 -13.23 -3.53
N PHE A 178 -6.26 -12.64 -2.74
CA PHE A 178 -5.89 -11.99 -1.48
C PHE A 178 -5.57 -13.00 -0.37
N ARG A 179 -6.12 -14.21 -0.45
CA ARG A 179 -5.94 -15.29 0.53
C ARG A 179 -4.87 -16.31 0.12
N THR A 180 -4.25 -16.14 -1.03
CA THR A 180 -3.19 -17.03 -1.54
C THR A 180 -1.85 -16.29 -1.57
N ALA A 181 -0.77 -17.07 -1.39
CA ALA A 181 0.60 -16.55 -1.46
C ALA A 181 1.03 -16.33 -2.92
N ARG A 182 0.29 -15.47 -3.64
CA ARG A 182 0.48 -15.23 -5.07
C ARG A 182 0.69 -13.75 -5.36
N TYR A 183 1.64 -13.45 -6.23
CA TYR A 183 1.97 -12.10 -6.70
C TYR A 183 0.79 -11.34 -7.33
N ILE A 184 -0.26 -12.03 -7.77
CA ILE A 184 -1.44 -11.46 -8.47
C ILE A 184 -2.20 -10.45 -7.59
N ALA A 185 -2.14 -10.55 -6.27
CA ALA A 185 -2.75 -9.56 -5.37
C ALA A 185 -2.16 -8.16 -5.57
N ILE A 186 -0.89 -8.04 -5.93
CA ILE A 186 -0.18 -6.75 -6.01
C ILE A 186 -0.69 -5.90 -7.19
N PRO A 187 -0.82 -6.40 -8.43
CA PRO A 187 -1.44 -5.68 -9.53
C PRO A 187 -2.86 -5.17 -9.24
N ILE A 188 -3.66 -5.91 -8.47
CA ILE A 188 -5.02 -5.49 -8.09
C ILE A 188 -4.98 -4.19 -7.27
N LEU A 189 -3.95 -3.99 -6.44
CA LEU A 189 -3.71 -2.73 -5.72
C LEU A 189 -3.11 -1.66 -6.63
N LEU A 190 -2.07 -2.01 -7.40
CA LEU A 190 -1.27 -1.02 -8.12
C LEU A 190 -2.00 -0.40 -9.30
N THR A 191 -2.88 -1.16 -9.99
CA THR A 191 -3.67 -0.64 -11.12
C THR A 191 -4.53 0.57 -10.74
N PRO A 192 -5.43 0.51 -9.75
CA PRO A 192 -6.23 1.66 -9.37
C PRO A 192 -5.39 2.81 -8.80
N LEU A 193 -4.28 2.52 -8.12
CA LEU A 193 -3.38 3.58 -7.65
C LEU A 193 -2.69 4.31 -8.79
N LEU A 194 -2.18 3.57 -9.77
CA LEU A 194 -1.54 4.15 -10.95
C LEU A 194 -2.53 5.02 -11.73
N LEU A 195 -3.75 4.51 -11.99
CA LEU A 195 -4.80 5.28 -12.67
C LEU A 195 -5.22 6.51 -11.87
N LYS A 196 -5.31 6.42 -10.54
CA LYS A 196 -5.60 7.57 -9.69
C LYS A 196 -4.53 8.66 -9.83
N PHE A 197 -3.25 8.28 -9.76
CA PHE A 197 -2.16 9.25 -9.89
C PHE A 197 -2.06 9.80 -11.31
N TYR A 198 -2.32 8.98 -12.33
CA TYR A 198 -2.40 9.42 -13.71
C TYR A 198 -3.46 10.52 -13.90
N ILE A 199 -4.69 10.31 -13.42
CA ILE A 199 -5.75 11.33 -13.51
C ILE A 199 -5.37 12.59 -12.72
N THR A 200 -4.66 12.45 -11.60
CA THR A 200 -4.26 13.60 -10.76
C THR A 200 -3.22 14.49 -11.43
N ILE A 201 -2.44 13.99 -12.38
CA ILE A 201 -1.48 14.80 -13.16
C ILE A 201 -2.19 15.89 -13.98
N PHE A 202 -3.42 15.64 -14.45
CA PHE A 202 -4.19 16.65 -15.21
C PHE A 202 -4.75 17.77 -14.33
N ASP A 203 -4.68 17.63 -13.00
CA ASP A 203 -5.06 18.68 -12.07
C ASP A 203 -3.88 19.65 -11.86
N LYS A 204 -3.92 20.79 -12.52
CA LYS A 204 -2.83 21.79 -12.53
C LYS A 204 -2.43 22.27 -11.13
N GLU A 205 -3.38 22.29 -10.17
CA GLU A 205 -3.12 22.72 -8.79
C GLU A 205 -2.39 21.66 -7.95
N LYS A 206 -2.45 20.40 -8.37
CA LYS A 206 -1.93 19.25 -7.61
C LYS A 206 -0.90 18.44 -8.39
N TRP A 207 -0.28 19.06 -9.39
CA TRP A 207 0.68 18.37 -10.23
C TRP A 207 1.89 17.86 -9.44
N ASN A 208 2.00 16.56 -9.31
CA ASN A 208 3.13 15.88 -8.69
C ASN A 208 3.34 14.52 -9.39
N PRO A 209 4.39 14.36 -10.21
CA PRO A 209 4.65 13.12 -10.92
C PRO A 209 5.27 12.02 -10.04
N ILE A 210 5.82 12.36 -8.86
CA ILE A 210 6.55 11.42 -8.01
C ILE A 210 5.70 10.18 -7.64
N PRO A 211 4.45 10.29 -7.16
CA PRO A 211 3.66 9.11 -6.83
C PRO A 211 3.40 8.21 -8.04
N LEU A 212 3.13 8.79 -9.21
CA LEU A 212 2.95 8.02 -10.44
C LEU A 212 4.22 7.26 -10.81
N THR A 213 5.37 7.93 -10.78
CA THR A 213 6.68 7.32 -11.10
C THR A 213 7.00 6.18 -10.14
N VAL A 214 6.83 6.38 -8.82
CA VAL A 214 7.10 5.36 -7.81
C VAL A 214 6.21 4.13 -8.02
N VAL A 215 4.90 4.34 -8.20
CA VAL A 215 3.96 3.23 -8.42
C VAL A 215 4.27 2.51 -9.74
N SER A 216 4.66 3.24 -10.80
CA SER A 216 5.05 2.66 -12.08
C SER A 216 6.28 1.76 -11.96
N ILE A 217 7.32 2.21 -11.23
CA ILE A 217 8.54 1.42 -11.00
C ILE A 217 8.19 0.15 -10.24
N ILE A 218 7.43 0.25 -9.14
CA ILE A 218 7.02 -0.91 -8.34
C ILE A 218 6.19 -1.87 -9.18
N TYR A 219 5.26 -1.36 -10.00
CA TYR A 219 4.39 -2.18 -10.83
C TYR A 219 5.19 -2.93 -11.90
N PHE A 220 6.07 -2.24 -12.61
CA PHE A 220 6.96 -2.86 -13.59
C PHE A 220 7.78 -4.00 -12.98
N HIS A 221 8.37 -3.79 -11.80
CA HIS A 221 9.15 -4.80 -11.08
C HIS A 221 8.32 -5.85 -10.34
N THR A 222 6.98 -5.75 -10.38
CA THR A 222 6.08 -6.78 -9.85
C THR A 222 5.47 -7.61 -10.96
N MET A 223 4.99 -6.96 -12.04
CA MET A 223 4.24 -7.62 -13.11
C MET A 223 4.38 -6.79 -14.40
N TYR A 224 5.47 -6.98 -15.12
CA TYR A 224 5.83 -6.14 -16.28
C TYR A 224 4.86 -6.27 -17.45
N VAL A 225 4.19 -7.44 -17.63
CA VAL A 225 3.26 -7.67 -18.76
C VAL A 225 2.00 -6.83 -18.59
N GLU A 226 1.36 -6.92 -17.41
CA GLU A 226 0.16 -6.14 -17.08
C GLU A 226 0.47 -4.64 -17.03
N PHE A 227 1.64 -4.28 -16.50
CA PHE A 227 2.10 -2.89 -16.52
C PHE A 227 2.24 -2.37 -17.96
N ALA A 228 2.85 -3.14 -18.87
CA ALA A 228 2.99 -2.74 -20.28
C ALA A 228 1.62 -2.55 -20.95
N GLY A 229 0.68 -3.46 -20.73
CA GLY A 229 -0.69 -3.33 -21.24
C GLY A 229 -1.39 -2.06 -20.72
N LEU A 230 -1.22 -1.74 -19.44
CA LEU A 230 -1.80 -0.55 -18.83
C LEU A 230 -1.16 0.74 -19.39
N ILE A 231 0.15 0.78 -19.57
CA ILE A 231 0.85 1.94 -20.16
C ILE A 231 0.44 2.15 -21.62
N ILE A 232 0.31 1.09 -22.40
CA ILE A 232 -0.23 1.19 -23.77
C ILE A 232 -1.63 1.81 -23.75
N GLY A 233 -2.51 1.37 -22.87
CA GLY A 233 -3.84 1.95 -22.71
C GLY A 233 -3.81 3.44 -22.33
N ILE A 234 -2.90 3.85 -21.46
CA ILE A 234 -2.69 5.25 -21.10
C ILE A 234 -2.18 6.07 -22.29
N LEU A 235 -1.22 5.54 -23.06
CA LEU A 235 -0.68 6.24 -24.24
C LEU A 235 -1.73 6.40 -25.36
N ILE A 236 -2.65 5.46 -25.51
CA ILE A 236 -3.77 5.59 -26.46
C ILE A 236 -4.78 6.63 -25.99
N HIS A 237 -4.93 6.82 -24.69
CA HIS A 237 -5.86 7.80 -24.11
C HIS A 237 -5.31 9.24 -24.20
N LEU A 238 -3.99 9.45 -24.27
CA LEU A 238 -3.35 10.78 -24.39
C LEU A 238 -3.50 11.37 -25.77
#